data_768a7b9421ecbe0ca32c1f03003bc0ec
#
_entry.id   768a7b9421ecbe0ca32c1f03003bc0ec
#
_cell.length_a   1.000
_cell.length_b   1.000
_cell.length_c   1.000
_cell.angle_alpha   90.00
_cell.angle_beta   90.00
_cell.angle_gamma   90.00
#
_symmetry.space_group_name_H-M   'P 1'
#
loop_
_entity.id
_entity.type
_entity.pdbx_description
1 polymer ?
#
loop_
_entity_poly.entity_id
_entity_poly.type
_entity_poly.pdbx_seq_one_letter_code
_entity_poly.pdbx_strand_id
1 'polypeptide(L)'
;MAGLEVACVGDVVTYNDGSEAAIIDGAGNNHSGGKPFALVGSRLSNGDRITETLRTSCGIHVRDGQSVAGLFDPTYVPPPAPPAYRLAVCGATTARGGALREPSGTWEVAPHLGKAATVGDLIHYPDGSTARVTSGLGLTDAPDFAPLAFVGSQLDNGDTITDSPERQGVASSVVFSVVTRSPMSR
;
A
#
# COMPACT_ATOMS: atom_id res chain seq x y z
N MET A 1 -9.06 -0.23 -24.69
CA MET A 1 -7.70 0.21 -25.10
C MET A 1 -6.73 -0.37 -24.07
N ALA A 2 -5.78 -1.19 -24.51
CA ALA A 2 -4.69 -1.61 -23.62
C ALA A 2 -3.88 -0.36 -23.23
N GLY A 3 -3.69 -0.13 -21.95
CA GLY A 3 -2.82 0.94 -21.48
C GLY A 3 -1.38 0.65 -21.89
N LEU A 4 -0.62 1.67 -22.28
CA LEU A 4 0.82 1.53 -22.46
C LEU A 4 1.46 1.33 -21.08
N GLU A 5 2.23 0.28 -20.94
CA GLU A 5 3.04 0.05 -19.72
C GLU A 5 4.12 1.14 -19.60
N VAL A 6 4.45 1.49 -18.37
CA VAL A 6 5.52 2.45 -18.07
C VAL A 6 6.82 1.69 -17.90
N ALA A 7 7.86 2.07 -18.65
CA ALA A 7 9.17 1.47 -18.53
C ALA A 7 9.82 1.76 -17.16
N CYS A 8 10.58 0.81 -16.66
CA CYS A 8 11.27 0.86 -15.37
C CYS A 8 12.77 0.56 -15.51
N VAL A 9 13.54 0.85 -14.48
CA VAL A 9 14.93 0.39 -14.37
C VAL A 9 14.99 -1.13 -14.46
N GLY A 10 15.89 -1.64 -15.29
CA GLY A 10 16.05 -3.04 -15.63
C GLY A 10 15.31 -3.50 -16.89
N ASP A 11 14.39 -2.68 -17.41
CA ASP A 11 13.75 -2.98 -18.70
C ASP A 11 14.76 -2.79 -19.85
N VAL A 12 14.53 -3.52 -20.95
CA VAL A 12 15.44 -3.57 -22.09
C VAL A 12 14.91 -2.72 -23.23
N VAL A 13 15.80 -1.92 -23.79
CA VAL A 13 15.58 -1.16 -25.03
C VAL A 13 16.25 -1.92 -26.17
N THR A 14 15.50 -2.22 -27.22
CA THR A 14 16.01 -2.88 -28.44
C THR A 14 16.21 -1.83 -29.54
N TYR A 15 17.39 -1.84 -30.15
CA TYR A 15 17.75 -0.96 -31.25
C TYR A 15 17.39 -1.55 -32.62
N ASN A 16 17.41 -0.71 -33.66
CA ASN A 16 17.07 -1.14 -35.01
C ASN A 16 18.05 -2.17 -35.62
N ASP A 17 19.24 -2.24 -35.09
CA ASP A 17 20.27 -3.23 -35.46
C ASP A 17 20.15 -4.57 -34.70
N GLY A 18 19.15 -4.67 -33.82
CA GLY A 18 18.90 -5.81 -32.98
C GLY A 18 19.74 -5.88 -31.70
N SER A 19 20.61 -4.88 -31.45
CA SER A 19 21.31 -4.78 -30.17
C SER A 19 20.36 -4.35 -29.05
N GLU A 20 20.76 -4.65 -27.82
CA GLU A 20 19.93 -4.37 -26.62
C GLU A 20 20.74 -3.65 -25.54
N ALA A 21 20.07 -2.82 -24.78
CA ALA A 21 20.63 -2.17 -23.61
C ALA A 21 19.59 -2.06 -22.48
N ALA A 22 20.02 -2.29 -21.25
CA ALA A 22 19.15 -2.18 -20.08
C ALA A 22 19.10 -0.73 -19.57
N ILE A 23 17.96 -0.29 -19.08
CA ILE A 23 17.79 0.98 -18.38
C ILE A 23 18.43 0.84 -17.00
N ILE A 24 19.40 1.72 -16.66
CA ILE A 24 20.19 1.58 -15.42
C ILE A 24 19.88 2.62 -14.36
N ASP A 25 19.14 3.68 -14.67
CA ASP A 25 18.69 4.68 -13.70
C ASP A 25 17.34 5.28 -14.09
N GLY A 26 16.75 6.06 -13.19
CA GLY A 26 15.41 6.61 -13.40
C GLY A 26 14.94 7.53 -12.29
N ALA A 27 13.68 7.37 -11.95
CA ALA A 27 12.90 8.23 -11.05
C ALA A 27 13.19 8.05 -9.54
N GLY A 28 14.21 7.26 -9.18
CA GLY A 28 14.60 7.06 -7.79
C GLY A 28 13.46 6.51 -6.93
N ASN A 29 13.04 7.26 -5.92
CA ASN A 29 11.96 6.85 -5.00
C ASN A 29 10.56 6.78 -5.65
N ASN A 30 10.39 7.23 -6.89
CA ASN A 30 9.16 7.03 -7.65
C ASN A 30 9.26 5.73 -8.45
N HIS A 31 8.65 4.67 -7.93
CA HIS A 31 8.83 3.31 -8.44
C HIS A 31 7.53 2.50 -8.43
N SER A 32 7.51 1.40 -9.18
CA SER A 32 6.49 0.36 -9.11
C SER A 32 7.17 -0.97 -8.81
N GLY A 33 6.66 -1.71 -7.82
CA GLY A 33 7.23 -3.01 -7.44
C GLY A 33 8.72 -2.99 -7.06
N GLY A 34 9.21 -1.87 -6.51
CA GLY A 34 10.63 -1.69 -6.17
C GLY A 34 11.54 -1.31 -7.35
N LYS A 35 10.99 -1.13 -8.56
CA LYS A 35 11.74 -0.69 -9.75
C LYS A 35 11.44 0.78 -10.04
N PRO A 36 12.43 1.70 -10.01
CA PRO A 36 12.23 3.10 -10.37
C PRO A 36 11.68 3.23 -11.80
N PHE A 37 10.76 4.17 -12.00
CA PHE A 37 10.27 4.48 -13.34
C PHE A 37 11.38 5.06 -14.20
N ALA A 38 11.44 4.65 -15.47
CA ALA A 38 12.32 5.26 -16.45
C ALA A 38 11.79 6.65 -16.86
N LEU A 39 12.70 7.57 -17.07
CA LEU A 39 12.42 8.96 -17.47
C LEU A 39 13.18 9.31 -18.74
N VAL A 40 12.73 10.35 -19.43
CA VAL A 40 13.60 11.04 -20.41
C VAL A 40 14.84 11.53 -19.67
N GLY A 41 16.02 11.17 -20.17
CA GLY A 41 17.32 11.39 -19.53
C GLY A 41 17.88 10.16 -18.80
N SER A 42 17.09 9.12 -18.54
CA SER A 42 17.59 7.86 -17.98
C SER A 42 18.67 7.25 -18.85
N ARG A 43 19.75 6.74 -18.20
CA ARG A 43 20.89 6.12 -18.87
C ARG A 43 20.62 4.66 -19.17
N LEU A 44 21.26 4.20 -20.23
CA LEU A 44 21.28 2.81 -20.66
C LEU A 44 22.65 2.18 -20.39
N SER A 45 22.69 0.86 -20.29
CA SER A 45 23.92 0.11 -19.96
C SER A 45 25.04 0.26 -21.01
N ASN A 46 24.72 0.64 -22.24
CA ASN A 46 25.66 0.92 -23.32
C ASN A 46 26.15 2.40 -23.34
N GLY A 47 25.73 3.23 -22.37
CA GLY A 47 26.10 4.65 -22.28
C GLY A 47 25.13 5.61 -22.96
N ASP A 48 24.14 5.12 -23.66
CA ASP A 48 23.08 5.91 -24.29
C ASP A 48 22.04 6.42 -23.28
N ARG A 49 21.08 7.23 -23.74
CA ARG A 49 20.03 7.82 -22.90
C ARG A 49 18.68 7.75 -23.59
N ILE A 50 17.62 7.67 -22.79
CA ILE A 50 16.24 7.88 -23.26
C ILE A 50 16.07 9.34 -23.60
N THR A 51 15.78 9.66 -24.87
CA THR A 51 15.66 11.04 -25.38
C THR A 51 14.20 11.49 -25.49
N GLU A 52 13.29 10.57 -25.74
CA GLU A 52 11.87 10.86 -25.97
C GLU A 52 10.94 9.85 -25.30
N THR A 53 9.70 10.27 -25.08
CA THR A 53 8.62 9.42 -24.60
C THR A 53 7.34 9.69 -25.39
N LEU A 54 6.54 8.66 -25.61
CA LEU A 54 5.22 8.77 -26.23
C LEU A 54 4.20 9.47 -25.32
N ARG A 55 4.50 9.62 -24.04
CA ARG A 55 3.63 10.25 -23.03
C ARG A 55 4.18 11.61 -22.61
N THR A 56 3.36 12.65 -22.82
CA THR A 56 3.68 14.03 -22.41
C THR A 56 3.00 14.45 -21.10
N SER A 57 2.08 13.65 -20.60
CA SER A 57 1.24 14.00 -19.43
C SER A 57 1.66 13.34 -18.11
N CYS A 58 2.73 12.54 -18.10
CA CYS A 58 3.27 11.91 -16.91
C CYS A 58 4.72 12.36 -16.69
N GLY A 59 5.00 12.94 -15.54
CA GLY A 59 6.34 13.39 -15.18
C GLY A 59 6.47 13.57 -13.68
N ILE A 60 7.70 13.74 -13.20
CA ILE A 60 7.99 14.10 -11.82
C ILE A 60 8.11 15.62 -11.76
N HIS A 61 7.23 16.22 -10.96
CA HIS A 61 7.34 17.64 -10.64
C HIS A 61 8.17 17.82 -9.38
N VAL A 62 9.34 18.44 -9.52
CA VAL A 62 10.20 18.81 -8.40
C VAL A 62 9.93 20.27 -8.06
N ARG A 63 9.52 20.55 -6.81
CA ARG A 63 9.38 21.94 -6.33
C ARG A 63 10.75 22.50 -6.03
N ASP A 64 10.91 23.83 -6.18
CA ASP A 64 12.16 24.53 -5.88
C ASP A 64 12.67 24.17 -4.48
N GLY A 65 13.93 23.76 -4.41
CA GLY A 65 14.59 23.36 -3.16
C GLY A 65 14.30 21.92 -2.70
N GLN A 66 13.49 21.15 -3.43
CA GLN A 66 13.29 19.71 -3.15
C GLN A 66 14.18 18.87 -4.08
N SER A 67 14.69 17.75 -3.56
CA SER A 67 15.36 16.72 -4.35
C SER A 67 14.57 15.43 -4.29
N VAL A 68 14.58 14.68 -5.40
CA VAL A 68 14.04 13.32 -5.43
C VAL A 68 15.17 12.36 -5.09
N ALA A 69 15.00 11.60 -4.02
CA ALA A 69 16.02 10.63 -3.62
C ALA A 69 16.25 9.60 -4.74
N GLY A 70 17.51 9.43 -5.13
CA GLY A 70 17.92 8.47 -6.16
C GLY A 70 17.57 8.87 -7.60
N LEU A 71 17.18 10.11 -7.86
CA LEU A 71 16.92 10.57 -9.23
C LEU A 71 18.17 10.43 -10.10
N PHE A 72 18.08 9.63 -11.18
CA PHE A 72 19.20 9.30 -12.09
C PHE A 72 20.43 8.69 -11.39
N ASP A 73 20.24 8.06 -10.23
CA ASP A 73 21.29 7.33 -9.53
C ASP A 73 21.17 5.81 -9.83
N PRO A 74 22.12 5.22 -10.58
CA PRO A 74 22.09 3.79 -10.93
C PRO A 74 22.36 2.87 -9.72
N THR A 75 22.87 3.41 -8.62
CA THR A 75 23.13 2.66 -7.39
C THR A 75 21.98 2.72 -6.40
N TYR A 76 20.98 3.56 -6.67
CA TYR A 76 19.85 3.74 -5.77
C TYR A 76 18.95 2.49 -5.72
N VAL A 77 18.78 1.96 -4.55
CA VAL A 77 17.83 0.90 -4.25
C VAL A 77 16.65 1.52 -3.49
N PRO A 78 15.45 1.52 -4.05
CA PRO A 78 14.28 2.01 -3.33
C PRO A 78 14.11 1.23 -2.01
N PRO A 79 13.70 1.90 -0.93
CA PRO A 79 13.38 1.21 0.31
C PRO A 79 12.27 0.17 0.04
N PRO A 80 12.24 -0.96 0.75
CA PRO A 80 11.18 -1.93 0.61
C PRO A 80 9.83 -1.25 0.83
N ALA A 81 8.86 -1.63 0.01
CA ALA A 81 7.51 -1.13 0.18
C ALA A 81 7.05 -1.43 1.61
N PRO A 82 6.48 -0.44 2.32
CA PRO A 82 5.95 -0.69 3.64
C PRO A 82 4.87 -1.78 3.56
N PRO A 83 4.69 -2.56 4.63
CA PRO A 83 3.73 -3.65 4.62
C PRO A 83 2.33 -3.13 4.28
N ALA A 84 1.69 -3.75 3.31
CA ALA A 84 0.30 -3.46 2.99
C ALA A 84 -0.61 -4.17 4.00
N TYR A 85 -1.43 -3.41 4.72
CA TYR A 85 -2.40 -3.95 5.67
C TYR A 85 -3.77 -4.05 5.00
N ARG A 86 -4.34 -5.25 4.98
CA ARG A 86 -5.72 -5.49 4.51
C ARG A 86 -6.70 -5.06 5.59
N LEU A 87 -7.49 -4.03 5.30
CA LEU A 87 -8.47 -3.54 6.27
C LEU A 87 -9.61 -4.54 6.47
N ALA A 88 -10.11 -4.63 7.71
CA ALA A 88 -11.31 -5.39 8.01
C ALA A 88 -12.54 -4.58 7.58
N VAL A 89 -13.36 -5.19 6.73
CA VAL A 89 -14.64 -4.64 6.26
C VAL A 89 -15.77 -5.63 6.60
N CYS A 90 -17.02 -5.26 6.32
CA CYS A 90 -18.15 -6.18 6.49
C CYS A 90 -17.85 -7.53 5.81
N GLY A 91 -18.08 -8.64 6.52
CA GLY A 91 -17.74 -10.00 6.07
C GLY A 91 -16.32 -10.45 6.42
N ALA A 92 -15.51 -9.64 7.08
CA ALA A 92 -14.22 -10.10 7.63
C ALA A 92 -14.46 -11.22 8.66
N THR A 93 -13.57 -12.23 8.66
CA THR A 93 -13.70 -13.44 9.48
C THR A 93 -12.49 -13.63 10.41
N THR A 94 -12.71 -14.41 11.48
CA THR A 94 -11.68 -14.70 12.48
C THR A 94 -11.27 -16.17 12.47
N ALA A 95 -10.15 -16.49 13.15
CA ALA A 95 -9.64 -17.85 13.26
C ALA A 95 -10.64 -18.84 13.88
N ARG A 96 -11.53 -18.37 14.76
CA ARG A 96 -12.55 -19.20 15.43
C ARG A 96 -13.93 -19.13 14.77
N GLY A 97 -14.01 -18.59 13.53
CA GLY A 97 -15.25 -18.57 12.75
C GLY A 97 -16.20 -17.42 13.10
N GLY A 98 -15.76 -16.42 13.82
CA GLY A 98 -16.49 -15.18 14.02
C GLY A 98 -16.52 -14.34 12.73
N ALA A 99 -17.53 -13.46 12.60
CA ALA A 99 -17.70 -12.58 11.45
C ALA A 99 -18.05 -11.14 11.88
N LEU A 100 -17.44 -10.19 11.18
CA LEU A 100 -17.76 -8.77 11.28
C LEU A 100 -19.01 -8.47 10.44
N ARG A 101 -20.03 -7.88 11.03
CA ARG A 101 -21.30 -7.57 10.34
C ARG A 101 -21.48 -6.08 10.10
N GLU A 102 -21.21 -5.26 11.09
CA GLU A 102 -21.50 -3.83 11.10
C GLU A 102 -20.25 -3.02 11.48
N PRO A 103 -19.38 -2.69 10.51
CA PRO A 103 -18.21 -1.85 10.77
C PRO A 103 -18.65 -0.41 11.08
N SER A 104 -18.11 0.17 12.15
CA SER A 104 -18.49 1.51 12.63
C SER A 104 -17.59 2.65 12.11
N GLY A 105 -16.51 2.32 11.41
CA GLY A 105 -15.57 3.31 10.91
C GLY A 105 -16.17 4.32 9.95
N THR A 106 -15.53 5.48 9.84
CA THR A 106 -15.93 6.54 8.91
C THR A 106 -15.23 6.44 7.55
N TRP A 107 -14.17 5.64 7.47
CA TRP A 107 -13.41 5.45 6.23
C TRP A 107 -14.13 4.48 5.31
N GLU A 108 -14.57 4.96 4.15
CA GLU A 108 -15.10 4.12 3.08
C GLU A 108 -13.94 3.56 2.24
N VAL A 109 -13.78 2.24 2.25
CA VAL A 109 -12.67 1.56 1.56
C VAL A 109 -12.91 1.54 0.05
N ALA A 110 -14.11 1.14 -0.36
CA ALA A 110 -14.60 1.20 -1.73
C ALA A 110 -16.12 1.04 -1.74
N PRO A 111 -16.84 1.51 -2.77
CA PRO A 111 -18.31 1.45 -2.82
C PRO A 111 -18.90 0.05 -2.62
N HIS A 112 -18.20 -1.01 -3.07
CA HIS A 112 -18.64 -2.40 -2.95
C HIS A 112 -18.18 -3.09 -1.66
N LEU A 113 -17.22 -2.52 -0.93
CA LEU A 113 -16.67 -3.04 0.32
C LEU A 113 -17.23 -2.31 1.55
N GLY A 114 -17.73 -1.08 1.34
CA GLY A 114 -18.25 -0.24 2.40
C GLY A 114 -17.18 0.29 3.34
N LYS A 115 -17.54 0.44 4.61
CA LYS A 115 -16.70 1.05 5.63
C LYS A 115 -15.68 0.08 6.22
N ALA A 116 -14.51 0.61 6.59
CA ALA A 116 -13.55 -0.11 7.41
C ALA A 116 -14.06 -0.26 8.84
N ALA A 117 -13.73 -1.37 9.48
CA ALA A 117 -13.95 -1.56 10.90
C ALA A 117 -12.90 -0.80 11.74
N THR A 118 -13.24 -0.56 13.00
CA THR A 118 -12.38 0.13 13.97
C THR A 118 -12.19 -0.71 15.23
N VAL A 119 -11.21 -0.35 16.03
CA VAL A 119 -11.08 -0.87 17.39
C VAL A 119 -12.34 -0.55 18.20
N GLY A 120 -12.92 -1.58 18.81
CA GLY A 120 -14.19 -1.52 19.52
C GLY A 120 -15.37 -2.17 18.79
N ASP A 121 -15.26 -2.41 17.48
CA ASP A 121 -16.28 -3.10 16.70
C ASP A 121 -16.47 -4.55 17.17
N LEU A 122 -17.67 -5.07 16.95
CA LEU A 122 -18.07 -6.40 17.41
C LEU A 122 -17.95 -7.43 16.30
N ILE A 123 -17.32 -8.53 16.65
CA ILE A 123 -17.33 -9.79 15.88
C ILE A 123 -18.41 -10.69 16.48
N HIS A 124 -19.23 -11.29 15.63
CA HIS A 124 -20.32 -12.20 16.00
C HIS A 124 -19.95 -13.63 15.67
N TYR A 125 -20.12 -14.54 16.64
CA TYR A 125 -19.85 -15.95 16.49
C TYR A 125 -21.13 -16.77 16.23
N PRO A 126 -21.00 -17.98 15.64
CA PRO A 126 -22.18 -18.85 15.38
C PRO A 126 -22.95 -19.29 16.63
N ASP A 127 -22.29 -19.34 17.79
CA ASP A 127 -22.88 -19.67 19.08
C ASP A 127 -23.64 -18.50 19.73
N GLY A 128 -23.71 -17.35 19.04
CA GLY A 128 -24.36 -16.14 19.54
C GLY A 128 -23.48 -15.26 20.43
N SER A 129 -22.25 -15.67 20.74
CA SER A 129 -21.30 -14.84 21.48
C SER A 129 -20.75 -13.73 20.61
N THR A 130 -20.16 -12.71 21.26
CA THR A 130 -19.48 -11.60 20.58
C THR A 130 -18.14 -11.34 21.22
N ALA A 131 -17.21 -10.76 20.42
CA ALA A 131 -15.94 -10.24 20.91
C ALA A 131 -15.64 -8.88 20.29
N ARG A 132 -14.85 -8.05 20.99
CA ARG A 132 -14.46 -6.73 20.53
C ARG A 132 -13.06 -6.73 19.91
N VAL A 133 -12.90 -5.98 18.84
CA VAL A 133 -11.58 -5.69 18.28
C VAL A 133 -10.80 -4.82 19.27
N THR A 134 -9.58 -5.24 19.63
CA THR A 134 -8.73 -4.57 20.63
C THR A 134 -7.47 -3.95 20.03
N SER A 135 -7.05 -4.33 18.82
CA SER A 135 -5.90 -3.74 18.15
C SER A 135 -6.24 -3.25 16.75
N GLY A 136 -5.55 -2.22 16.29
CA GLY A 136 -5.81 -1.61 14.99
C GLY A 136 -4.64 -0.75 14.49
N LEU A 137 -4.80 -0.20 13.31
CA LEU A 137 -3.88 0.74 12.67
C LEU A 137 -4.29 2.16 13.06
N GLY A 138 -3.47 2.84 13.85
CA GLY A 138 -3.61 4.26 14.15
C GLY A 138 -3.01 5.12 13.03
N LEU A 139 -3.65 6.22 12.71
CA LEU A 139 -3.11 7.23 11.80
C LEU A 139 -2.14 8.11 12.58
N THR A 140 -0.87 8.19 12.15
CA THR A 140 0.15 8.99 12.85
C THR A 140 -0.18 10.48 12.83
N ASP A 141 -0.76 10.96 11.73
CA ASP A 141 -1.10 12.38 11.53
C ASP A 141 -2.52 12.74 12.01
N ALA A 142 -3.28 11.77 12.50
CA ALA A 142 -4.64 11.98 12.99
C ALA A 142 -4.92 11.07 14.21
N PRO A 143 -4.31 11.34 15.37
CA PRO A 143 -4.40 10.50 16.57
C PRO A 143 -5.83 10.39 17.13
N ASP A 144 -6.71 11.34 16.82
CA ASP A 144 -8.11 11.33 17.27
C ASP A 144 -9.01 10.38 16.47
N PHE A 145 -8.54 9.87 15.33
CA PHE A 145 -9.25 8.85 14.59
C PHE A 145 -9.19 7.50 15.29
N ALA A 146 -10.33 6.82 15.40
CA ALA A 146 -10.36 5.47 15.92
C ALA A 146 -9.47 4.55 15.05
N PRO A 147 -8.56 3.75 15.67
CA PRO A 147 -7.68 2.88 14.92
C PRO A 147 -8.47 1.88 14.06
N LEU A 148 -8.06 1.73 12.81
CA LEU A 148 -8.71 0.86 11.83
C LEU A 148 -8.37 -0.62 12.10
N ALA A 149 -9.37 -1.48 12.12
CA ALA A 149 -9.16 -2.93 12.21
C ALA A 149 -8.63 -3.48 10.87
N PHE A 150 -7.77 -4.48 10.94
CA PHE A 150 -7.13 -5.11 9.80
C PHE A 150 -6.97 -6.63 9.99
N VAL A 151 -6.61 -7.35 8.95
CA VAL A 151 -6.25 -8.77 9.04
C VAL A 151 -4.99 -8.91 9.89
N GLY A 152 -5.14 -9.50 11.08
CA GLY A 152 -4.14 -9.53 12.14
C GLY A 152 -4.58 -8.81 13.42
N SER A 153 -5.68 -8.03 13.39
CA SER A 153 -6.23 -7.41 14.59
C SER A 153 -6.68 -8.43 15.61
N GLN A 154 -6.34 -8.19 16.87
CA GLN A 154 -6.67 -9.04 18.02
C GLN A 154 -8.05 -8.67 18.59
N LEU A 155 -8.70 -9.63 19.22
CA LEU A 155 -9.95 -9.48 19.92
C LEU A 155 -9.78 -9.70 21.44
N ASP A 156 -10.71 -9.20 22.24
CA ASP A 156 -10.70 -9.29 23.71
C ASP A 156 -10.83 -10.73 24.23
N ASN A 157 -11.36 -11.65 23.42
CA ASN A 157 -11.44 -13.08 23.73
C ASN A 157 -10.20 -13.89 23.28
N GLY A 158 -9.13 -13.21 22.81
CA GLY A 158 -7.89 -13.83 22.33
C GLY A 158 -7.97 -14.41 20.92
N ASP A 159 -9.05 -14.16 20.16
CA ASP A 159 -9.16 -14.50 18.74
C ASP A 159 -8.50 -13.41 17.87
N THR A 160 -8.36 -13.67 16.56
CA THR A 160 -7.70 -12.78 15.61
C THR A 160 -8.47 -12.72 14.30
N ILE A 161 -8.58 -11.55 13.67
CA ILE A 161 -9.13 -11.43 12.32
C ILE A 161 -8.13 -12.04 11.33
N THR A 162 -8.57 -13.05 10.57
CA THR A 162 -7.69 -13.83 9.67
C THR A 162 -7.94 -13.56 8.19
N ASP A 163 -9.14 -13.10 7.84
CA ASP A 163 -9.47 -12.76 6.46
C ASP A 163 -10.45 -11.58 6.38
N SER A 164 -10.46 -10.91 5.22
CA SER A 164 -11.37 -9.83 4.88
C SER A 164 -11.70 -9.84 3.39
N PRO A 165 -12.88 -9.42 2.95
CA PRO A 165 -13.21 -9.21 1.53
C PRO A 165 -12.30 -8.20 0.83
N GLU A 166 -11.72 -7.26 1.56
CA GLU A 166 -10.70 -6.36 1.04
C GLU A 166 -9.42 -7.16 0.70
N ARG A 167 -8.94 -7.10 -0.56
CA ARG A 167 -7.85 -7.93 -1.08
C ARG A 167 -6.60 -7.16 -1.47
N GLN A 168 -6.69 -5.86 -1.66
CA GLN A 168 -5.58 -5.06 -2.20
C GLN A 168 -4.64 -4.55 -1.11
N GLY A 169 -5.13 -4.39 0.10
CA GLY A 169 -4.43 -3.71 1.17
C GLY A 169 -4.34 -2.20 0.95
N VAL A 170 -4.25 -1.45 2.02
CA VAL A 170 -3.96 -0.01 1.95
C VAL A 170 -2.47 0.13 1.71
N ALA A 171 -2.09 0.48 0.48
CA ALA A 171 -0.73 0.87 0.16
C ALA A 171 -0.42 2.18 0.89
N SER A 172 0.58 2.16 1.71
CA SER A 172 0.89 3.20 2.67
C SER A 172 1.56 4.43 2.05
N SER A 173 0.79 5.27 1.40
CA SER A 173 1.08 6.71 1.44
C SER A 173 0.66 7.33 2.80
N VAL A 174 -0.03 6.56 3.63
CA VAL A 174 -0.49 6.91 4.97
C VAL A 174 0.36 6.15 5.97
N VAL A 175 1.02 6.87 6.88
CA VAL A 175 1.84 6.24 7.94
C VAL A 175 0.91 5.71 9.02
N PHE A 176 0.84 4.39 9.13
CA PHE A 176 0.10 3.71 10.18
C PHE A 176 1.04 3.25 11.31
N SER A 177 0.54 3.28 12.54
CA SER A 177 1.12 2.59 13.69
C SER A 177 0.15 1.57 14.24
N VAL A 178 0.64 0.39 14.65
CA VAL A 178 -0.19 -0.61 15.32
C VAL A 178 -0.47 -0.15 16.75
N VAL A 179 -1.74 0.04 17.08
CA VAL A 179 -2.20 0.46 18.41
C VAL A 179 -2.96 -0.68 19.06
N THR A 180 -2.61 -1.01 20.30
CA THR A 180 -3.36 -1.96 21.13
C THR A 180 -3.99 -1.18 22.28
N ARG A 181 -5.32 -1.26 22.41
CA ARG A 181 -6.01 -0.74 23.60
C ARG A 181 -6.06 -1.83 24.66
N SER A 182 -5.48 -1.57 25.82
CA SER A 182 -5.72 -2.42 26.99
C SER A 182 -7.22 -2.39 27.37
N PRO A 183 -7.81 -3.52 27.75
CA PRO A 183 -9.15 -3.52 28.27
C PRO A 183 -9.22 -2.58 29.48
N MET A 184 -10.14 -1.62 29.46
CA MET A 184 -10.39 -0.76 30.61
C MET A 184 -10.82 -1.67 31.77
N SER A 185 -10.02 -1.70 32.84
CA SER A 185 -10.41 -2.27 34.13
C SER A 185 -11.66 -1.53 34.62
N ARG A 186 -12.73 -2.26 34.87
CA ARG A 186 -13.89 -1.77 35.59
C ARG A 186 -13.60 -1.77 37.07
#